data_32c28c261cfb6c10b9ac01f55e2cc322
#
_entry.id   32c28c261cfb6c10b9ac01f55e2cc322
#
_cell.length_a   1.000
_cell.length_b   1.000
_cell.length_c   1.000
_cell.angle_alpha   90.00
_cell.angle_beta   90.00
_cell.angle_gamma   90.00
#
_symmetry.space_group_name_H-M   'P 1'
#
loop_
_entity.id
_entity.type
_entity.pdbx_description
1 polymer ?
#
loop_
_entity_poly.entity_id
_entity_poly.type
_entity_poly.pdbx_seq_one_letter_code
_entity_poly.pdbx_strand_id
1 'polypeptide(L)'
;LQMPKVLIATGAGTSAYDVGEIWHLLDRRVQMPLTMVDTHQLPRINLADYTHVILTNPLTQSPDQLTNNLSTFVNNGGVLWAQGAATIDWLSDENLTTVNWRTTEASSASKEASAAIAQGDTEAFEALLPKRQPYAAARDEAAFKLVRGVILEGQIDATHPLGYGFTDEVLPMFRRSANFMARSENAYSTPVLYSATPLLSGYMSAENQALASGSASLIVDARGKGAVVLALDAVTFRAFWWGTQKLLLNALFFGELLE
;
A
#
# COMPACT_ATOMS: atom_id res chain seq x y z
N LEU A 1 3.73 -16.45 20.77
CA LEU A 1 3.27 -15.09 20.39
C LEU A 1 3.75 -14.11 21.44
N GLN A 2 4.52 -13.11 21.02
CA GLN A 2 4.88 -11.98 21.87
C GLN A 2 3.81 -10.90 21.79
N MET A 3 3.64 -10.11 22.86
CA MET A 3 2.73 -8.97 22.83
C MET A 3 3.30 -7.92 21.86
N PRO A 4 2.54 -7.50 20.83
CA PRO A 4 3.03 -6.49 19.91
C PRO A 4 3.34 -5.17 20.60
N LYS A 5 4.48 -4.58 20.28
CA LYS A 5 4.85 -3.20 20.64
C LYS A 5 4.78 -2.34 19.39
N VAL A 6 3.69 -1.62 19.25
CA VAL A 6 3.33 -0.92 18.01
C VAL A 6 3.70 0.54 18.08
N LEU A 7 4.42 1.03 17.07
CA LEU A 7 4.65 2.45 16.80
C LEU A 7 3.87 2.86 15.55
N ILE A 8 3.15 3.97 15.60
CA ILE A 8 2.55 4.61 14.43
C ILE A 8 3.11 6.01 14.24
N ALA A 9 3.56 6.31 13.02
CA ALA A 9 4.01 7.64 12.64
C ALA A 9 2.82 8.60 12.48
N THR A 10 2.93 9.79 13.06
CA THR A 10 1.86 10.80 13.10
C THR A 10 2.42 12.20 12.83
N GLY A 11 1.58 13.20 12.76
CA GLY A 11 1.97 14.60 12.68
C GLY A 11 2.12 15.10 11.25
N ALA A 12 3.10 15.96 11.01
CA ALA A 12 3.26 16.64 9.74
C ALA A 12 3.46 15.65 8.57
N GLY A 13 2.69 15.82 7.50
CA GLY A 13 2.72 14.97 6.30
C GLY A 13 1.86 13.72 6.41
N THR A 14 1.30 13.37 7.58
CA THR A 14 0.42 12.21 7.72
C THR A 14 -1.05 12.56 7.58
N SER A 15 -1.87 11.60 7.12
CA SER A 15 -3.32 11.72 7.10
C SER A 15 -3.89 11.45 8.48
N ALA A 16 -4.49 12.46 9.10
CA ALA A 16 -5.15 12.29 10.40
C ALA A 16 -6.29 11.25 10.37
N TYR A 17 -6.91 11.05 9.20
CA TYR A 17 -7.93 10.01 9.03
C TYR A 17 -7.33 8.61 9.09
N ASP A 18 -6.29 8.34 8.31
CA ASP A 18 -5.69 7.01 8.22
C ASP A 18 -5.01 6.62 9.54
N VAL A 19 -4.30 7.56 10.17
CA VAL A 19 -3.73 7.38 11.52
C VAL A 19 -4.85 7.16 12.56
N GLY A 20 -5.89 7.98 12.53
CA GLY A 20 -7.00 7.92 13.49
C GLY A 20 -7.82 6.64 13.39
N GLU A 21 -8.00 6.09 12.18
CA GLU A 21 -8.70 4.83 11.96
C GLU A 21 -7.93 3.64 12.57
N ILE A 22 -6.61 3.61 12.39
CA ILE A 22 -5.73 2.59 12.97
C ILE A 22 -5.66 2.74 14.49
N TRP A 23 -5.46 3.98 14.99
CA TRP A 23 -5.49 4.25 16.42
C TRP A 23 -6.81 3.80 17.05
N HIS A 24 -7.96 4.13 16.42
CA HIS A 24 -9.26 3.73 16.91
C HIS A 24 -9.42 2.21 16.98
N LEU A 25 -8.95 1.49 15.98
CA LEU A 25 -8.96 0.02 16.01
C LEU A 25 -8.13 -0.49 17.19
N LEU A 26 -6.87 -0.08 17.30
CA LEU A 26 -5.94 -0.65 18.25
C LEU A 26 -6.26 -0.21 19.70
N ASP A 27 -6.36 1.09 19.94
CA ASP A 27 -6.57 1.63 21.29
C ASP A 27 -8.00 1.40 21.78
N ARG A 28 -9.02 1.76 20.95
CA ARG A 28 -10.41 1.80 21.41
C ARG A 28 -11.15 0.48 21.32
N ARG A 29 -10.84 -0.34 20.30
CA ARG A 29 -11.56 -1.61 20.09
C ARG A 29 -10.83 -2.80 20.66
N VAL A 30 -9.53 -2.93 20.40
CA VAL A 30 -8.73 -4.07 20.84
C VAL A 30 -8.05 -3.81 22.18
N GLN A 31 -8.05 -2.57 22.64
CA GLN A 31 -7.38 -2.14 23.87
C GLN A 31 -5.88 -2.49 23.88
N MET A 32 -5.26 -2.40 22.71
CA MET A 32 -3.84 -2.62 22.51
C MET A 32 -3.11 -1.27 22.63
N PRO A 33 -2.19 -1.12 23.57
CA PRO A 33 -1.37 0.08 23.66
C PRO A 33 -0.53 0.27 22.40
N LEU A 34 -0.49 1.51 21.89
CA LEU A 34 0.41 1.89 20.80
C LEU A 34 1.09 3.20 21.11
N THR A 35 2.28 3.39 20.54
CA THR A 35 3.06 4.63 20.67
C THR A 35 2.84 5.46 19.41
N MET A 36 2.34 6.67 19.58
CA MET A 36 2.20 7.66 18.50
C MET A 36 3.43 8.56 18.49
N VAL A 37 4.17 8.56 17.39
CA VAL A 37 5.42 9.32 17.25
C VAL A 37 5.28 10.32 16.10
N ASP A 38 5.59 11.58 16.39
CA ASP A 38 5.66 12.61 15.35
C ASP A 38 6.77 12.28 14.33
N THR A 39 6.47 12.47 13.04
CA THR A 39 7.40 12.17 11.94
C THR A 39 8.75 12.83 12.10
N HIS A 40 8.81 14.04 12.68
CA HIS A 40 10.07 14.74 12.96
C HIS A 40 10.93 14.09 14.07
N GLN A 41 10.31 13.32 14.94
CA GLN A 41 11.01 12.61 16.02
C GLN A 41 11.43 11.19 15.62
N LEU A 42 10.77 10.62 14.60
CA LEU A 42 10.98 9.24 14.20
C LEU A 42 12.46 8.87 13.92
N PRO A 43 13.28 9.73 13.30
CA PRO A 43 14.72 9.44 13.10
C PRO A 43 15.53 9.25 14.40
N ARG A 44 15.03 9.76 15.53
CA ARG A 44 15.71 9.71 16.85
C ARG A 44 15.20 8.57 17.73
N ILE A 45 14.15 7.90 17.31
CA ILE A 45 13.56 6.78 18.07
C ILE A 45 14.40 5.52 17.89
N ASN A 46 14.63 4.81 18.97
CA ASN A 46 15.21 3.47 18.92
C ASN A 46 14.11 2.47 18.48
N LEU A 47 14.10 2.11 17.20
CA LEU A 47 13.10 1.19 16.66
C LEU A 47 13.22 -0.23 17.23
N ALA A 48 14.35 -0.62 17.81
CA ALA A 48 14.52 -1.93 18.45
C ALA A 48 13.63 -2.14 19.70
N ASP A 49 13.06 -1.05 20.24
CA ASP A 49 12.10 -1.13 21.35
C ASP A 49 10.69 -1.57 20.89
N TYR A 50 10.46 -1.63 19.59
CA TYR A 50 9.18 -1.97 18.96
C TYR A 50 9.28 -3.25 18.15
N THR A 51 8.13 -3.90 17.96
CA THR A 51 7.97 -5.05 17.07
C THR A 51 7.36 -4.66 15.73
N HIS A 52 6.57 -3.59 15.73
CA HIS A 52 5.84 -3.12 14.55
C HIS A 52 5.96 -1.60 14.39
N VAL A 53 6.18 -1.16 13.15
CA VAL A 53 6.12 0.25 12.74
C VAL A 53 5.04 0.38 11.68
N ILE A 54 4.13 1.35 11.84
CA ILE A 54 3.03 1.62 10.92
C ILE A 54 3.24 2.99 10.26
N LEU A 55 3.27 3.00 8.94
CA LEU A 55 3.34 4.19 8.10
C LEU A 55 2.11 4.28 7.20
N THR A 56 1.44 5.43 7.21
CA THR A 56 0.25 5.70 6.37
C THR A 56 0.50 6.74 5.29
N ASN A 57 1.67 7.37 5.31
CA ASN A 57 2.10 8.39 4.36
C ASN A 57 3.60 8.32 4.13
N PRO A 58 4.10 8.78 2.97
CA PRO A 58 5.52 8.96 2.74
C PRO A 58 6.10 9.95 3.75
N LEU A 59 7.32 9.68 4.19
CA LEU A 59 8.03 10.55 5.13
C LEU A 59 8.87 11.55 4.33
N THR A 60 8.26 12.70 4.01
CA THR A 60 8.83 13.71 3.10
C THR A 60 10.10 14.42 3.63
N GLN A 61 10.42 14.25 4.90
CA GLN A 61 11.65 14.75 5.53
C GLN A 61 12.46 13.57 6.06
N SER A 62 12.71 12.60 5.20
CA SER A 62 13.43 11.40 5.56
C SER A 62 14.94 11.64 5.34
N PRO A 63 15.73 11.86 6.39
CA PRO A 63 17.16 11.75 6.24
C PRO A 63 17.52 10.27 6.00
N ASP A 64 18.60 10.03 5.26
CA ASP A 64 19.18 8.69 5.02
C ASP A 64 19.24 7.82 6.29
N GLN A 65 19.41 8.48 7.44
CA GLN A 65 19.39 7.84 8.75
C GLN A 65 18.08 7.08 9.04
N LEU A 66 16.93 7.66 8.68
CA LEU A 66 15.63 7.00 8.95
C LEU A 66 15.45 5.77 8.07
N THR A 67 15.79 5.87 6.80
CA THR A 67 15.75 4.74 5.86
C THR A 67 16.64 3.59 6.35
N ASN A 68 17.86 3.92 6.81
CA ASN A 68 18.78 2.95 7.40
C ASN A 68 18.23 2.34 8.70
N ASN A 69 17.59 3.13 9.56
CA ASN A 69 16.96 2.64 10.79
C ASN A 69 15.80 1.68 10.48
N LEU A 70 14.94 2.02 9.50
CA LEU A 70 13.83 1.15 9.06
C LEU A 70 14.35 -0.15 8.43
N SER A 71 15.37 -0.06 7.57
CA SER A 71 16.02 -1.24 6.98
C SER A 71 16.60 -2.15 8.06
N THR A 72 17.33 -1.58 9.02
CA THR A 72 17.89 -2.33 10.15
C THR A 72 16.80 -2.96 11.01
N PHE A 73 15.72 -2.24 11.28
CA PHE A 73 14.56 -2.71 12.04
C PHE A 73 13.94 -3.93 11.39
N VAL A 74 13.65 -3.87 10.10
CA VAL A 74 13.04 -5.00 9.36
C VAL A 74 14.00 -6.19 9.31
N ASN A 75 15.27 -5.95 8.95
CA ASN A 75 16.25 -7.04 8.85
C ASN A 75 16.47 -7.78 10.19
N ASN A 76 16.21 -7.12 11.32
CA ASN A 76 16.33 -7.71 12.66
C ASN A 76 15.03 -8.36 13.18
N GLY A 77 13.99 -8.46 12.38
CA GLY A 77 12.74 -9.15 12.74
C GLY A 77 11.55 -8.20 12.97
N GLY A 78 11.71 -6.91 12.72
CA GLY A 78 10.60 -5.96 12.79
C GLY A 78 9.64 -6.08 11.62
N VAL A 79 8.36 -5.79 11.85
CA VAL A 79 7.35 -5.73 10.81
C VAL A 79 7.00 -4.27 10.50
N LEU A 80 7.18 -3.88 9.24
CA LEU A 80 6.83 -2.57 8.73
C LEU A 80 5.52 -2.65 7.94
N TRP A 81 4.45 -2.06 8.47
CA TRP A 81 3.18 -1.91 7.77
C TRP A 81 3.16 -0.57 7.01
N ALA A 82 3.02 -0.65 5.70
CA ALA A 82 2.91 0.51 4.81
C ALA A 82 1.53 0.56 4.17
N GLN A 83 0.75 1.61 4.44
CA GLN A 83 -0.60 1.75 3.90
C GLN A 83 -0.67 2.86 2.86
N GLY A 84 -1.29 2.52 1.72
CA GLY A 84 -1.56 3.46 0.63
C GLY A 84 -0.45 3.58 -0.41
N ALA A 85 -0.84 3.89 -1.66
CA ALA A 85 0.06 3.89 -2.80
C ALA A 85 1.28 4.80 -2.63
N ALA A 86 1.09 6.02 -2.12
CA ALA A 86 2.18 6.97 -1.96
C ALA A 86 3.24 6.49 -0.93
N THR A 87 2.80 5.83 0.15
CA THR A 87 3.71 5.25 1.15
C THR A 87 4.51 4.10 0.55
N ILE A 88 3.84 3.24 -0.22
CA ILE A 88 4.45 2.09 -0.88
C ILE A 88 5.47 2.54 -1.92
N ASP A 89 5.13 3.56 -2.71
CA ASP A 89 6.00 4.14 -3.75
C ASP A 89 7.27 4.73 -3.11
N TRP A 90 7.09 5.52 -2.03
CA TRP A 90 8.21 6.06 -1.26
C TRP A 90 9.14 4.95 -0.71
N LEU A 91 8.58 3.86 -0.14
CA LEU A 91 9.41 2.74 0.35
C LEU A 91 10.18 2.05 -0.78
N SER A 92 9.59 1.98 -1.98
CA SER A 92 10.26 1.44 -3.17
C SER A 92 11.40 2.35 -3.64
N ASP A 93 11.19 3.67 -3.65
CA ASP A 93 12.22 4.66 -4.01
C ASP A 93 13.40 4.63 -3.03
N GLU A 94 13.12 4.39 -1.74
CA GLU A 94 14.12 4.23 -0.68
C GLU A 94 14.75 2.82 -0.61
N ASN A 95 14.44 1.93 -1.55
CA ASN A 95 14.91 0.54 -1.62
C ASN A 95 14.55 -0.32 -0.37
N LEU A 96 13.54 0.08 0.39
CA LEU A 96 13.02 -0.68 1.53
C LEU A 96 12.07 -1.82 1.12
N THR A 97 11.60 -1.80 -0.12
CA THR A 97 10.78 -2.85 -0.74
C THR A 97 10.92 -2.80 -2.25
N THR A 98 10.31 -3.74 -2.94
CA THR A 98 10.19 -3.73 -4.40
C THR A 98 8.73 -3.90 -4.78
N VAL A 99 8.18 -2.94 -5.53
CA VAL A 99 6.83 -2.98 -6.03
C VAL A 99 6.78 -2.73 -7.54
N ASN A 100 6.00 -3.53 -8.24
CA ASN A 100 5.70 -3.32 -9.65
C ASN A 100 4.27 -2.79 -9.78
N TRP A 101 4.12 -1.61 -10.35
CA TRP A 101 2.82 -1.03 -10.62
C TRP A 101 2.28 -1.49 -11.96
N ARG A 102 1.00 -1.82 -11.99
CA ARG A 102 0.29 -2.02 -13.25
C ARG A 102 -0.06 -0.67 -13.83
N THR A 103 0.35 -0.43 -15.07
CA THR A 103 0.15 0.85 -15.75
C THR A 103 -0.63 0.65 -17.04
N THR A 104 -1.37 1.68 -17.45
CA THR A 104 -2.01 1.71 -18.76
C THR A 104 -0.97 1.95 -19.85
N GLU A 105 -1.29 1.59 -21.10
CA GLU A 105 -0.44 1.91 -22.25
C GLU A 105 -0.12 3.41 -22.34
N ALA A 106 -1.09 4.27 -22.07
CA ALA A 106 -0.90 5.72 -22.05
C ALA A 106 0.08 6.19 -20.96
N SER A 107 0.07 5.55 -19.79
CA SER A 107 0.99 5.86 -18.70
C SER A 107 2.40 5.34 -19.01
N SER A 108 2.52 4.15 -19.63
CA SER A 108 3.79 3.61 -20.07
C SER A 108 4.41 4.49 -21.15
N ALA A 109 3.64 4.88 -22.16
CA ALA A 109 4.07 5.79 -23.22
C ALA A 109 4.57 7.14 -22.66
N SER A 110 3.93 7.67 -21.62
CA SER A 110 4.38 8.91 -20.97
C SER A 110 5.73 8.75 -20.26
N LYS A 111 5.98 7.61 -19.61
CA LYS A 111 7.29 7.32 -18.98
C LYS A 111 8.37 7.13 -20.06
N GLU A 112 8.06 6.40 -21.13
CA GLU A 112 8.97 6.19 -22.26
C GLU A 112 9.30 7.51 -22.98
N ALA A 113 8.31 8.40 -23.17
CA ALA A 113 8.53 9.72 -23.73
C ALA A 113 9.47 10.56 -22.84
N SER A 114 9.32 10.51 -21.51
CA SER A 114 10.21 11.21 -20.59
C SER A 114 11.64 10.66 -20.65
N ALA A 115 11.79 9.35 -20.80
CA ALA A 115 13.10 8.70 -20.97
C ALA A 115 13.75 9.07 -22.31
N ALA A 116 12.98 9.15 -23.40
CA ALA A 116 13.46 9.57 -24.71
C ALA A 116 14.01 10.99 -24.68
N ILE A 117 13.31 11.94 -24.00
CA ILE A 117 13.82 13.32 -23.79
C ILE A 117 15.17 13.29 -23.05
N ALA A 118 15.27 12.53 -21.98
CA ALA A 118 16.48 12.44 -21.17
C ALA A 118 17.68 11.89 -21.96
N GLN A 119 17.42 11.10 -23.01
CA GLN A 119 18.41 10.55 -23.93
C GLN A 119 18.66 11.42 -25.17
N GLY A 120 17.91 12.52 -25.34
CA GLY A 120 18.01 13.42 -26.47
C GLY A 120 17.38 12.90 -27.77
N ASP A 121 16.58 11.83 -27.67
CA ASP A 121 15.86 11.23 -28.81
C ASP A 121 14.52 11.94 -29.03
N THR A 122 14.56 13.00 -29.85
CA THR A 122 13.38 13.83 -30.15
C THR A 122 12.38 13.12 -31.04
N GLU A 123 12.82 12.22 -31.92
CA GLU A 123 11.93 11.48 -32.83
C GLU A 123 11.09 10.44 -32.04
N ALA A 124 11.74 9.68 -31.18
CA ALA A 124 11.05 8.75 -30.27
C ALA A 124 10.09 9.49 -29.33
N PHE A 125 10.49 10.68 -28.83
CA PHE A 125 9.62 11.51 -28.01
C PHE A 125 8.35 11.96 -28.76
N GLU A 126 8.49 12.48 -29.97
CA GLU A 126 7.35 12.94 -30.78
C GLU A 126 6.39 11.79 -31.12
N ALA A 127 6.91 10.59 -31.39
CA ALA A 127 6.12 9.40 -31.67
C ALA A 127 5.26 8.94 -30.46
N LEU A 128 5.75 9.19 -29.25
CA LEU A 128 5.09 8.81 -27.98
C LEU A 128 4.14 9.88 -27.44
N LEU A 129 4.13 11.09 -28.05
CA LEU A 129 3.22 12.13 -27.60
C LEU A 129 1.74 11.77 -27.84
N PRO A 130 0.87 11.99 -26.85
CA PRO A 130 -0.55 11.77 -27.03
C PRO A 130 -1.12 12.71 -28.11
N LYS A 131 -1.94 12.15 -28.97
CA LYS A 131 -2.64 12.96 -29.98
C LYS A 131 -3.51 14.03 -29.31
N ARG A 132 -3.48 15.25 -29.84
CA ARG A 132 -4.33 16.34 -29.34
C ARG A 132 -5.79 15.95 -29.37
N GLN A 133 -6.48 16.13 -28.24
CA GLN A 133 -7.92 15.96 -28.09
C GLN A 133 -8.59 17.34 -27.92
N PRO A 134 -9.88 17.46 -28.24
CA PRO A 134 -10.62 18.69 -27.94
C PRO A 134 -10.58 19.00 -26.44
N TYR A 135 -10.23 20.23 -26.06
CA TYR A 135 -10.13 20.62 -24.64
C TYR A 135 -11.42 20.39 -23.85
N ALA A 136 -12.58 20.48 -24.52
CA ALA A 136 -13.88 20.19 -23.90
C ALA A 136 -14.00 18.76 -23.36
N ALA A 137 -13.29 17.78 -23.95
CA ALA A 137 -13.28 16.40 -23.50
C ALA A 137 -12.37 16.15 -22.26
N ALA A 138 -11.46 17.08 -21.95
CA ALA A 138 -10.43 16.87 -20.92
C ALA A 138 -11.01 16.61 -19.52
N ARG A 139 -12.13 17.27 -19.16
CA ARG A 139 -12.79 17.06 -17.86
C ARG A 139 -13.44 15.70 -17.75
N ASP A 140 -14.12 15.27 -18.79
CA ASP A 140 -14.81 13.98 -18.81
C ASP A 140 -13.80 12.84 -18.82
N GLU A 141 -12.76 12.96 -19.64
CA GLU A 141 -11.69 11.97 -19.68
C GLU A 141 -10.94 11.83 -18.33
N ALA A 142 -10.63 12.95 -17.68
CA ALA A 142 -10.03 12.94 -16.35
C ALA A 142 -10.97 12.33 -15.29
N ALA A 143 -12.28 12.63 -15.37
CA ALA A 143 -13.27 12.08 -14.45
C ALA A 143 -13.44 10.57 -14.62
N PHE A 144 -13.41 10.06 -15.84
CA PHE A 144 -13.50 8.61 -16.12
C PHE A 144 -12.31 7.81 -15.55
N LYS A 145 -11.14 8.41 -15.45
CA LYS A 145 -9.92 7.76 -14.92
C LYS A 145 -9.87 7.73 -13.38
N LEU A 146 -10.73 8.49 -12.69
CA LEU A 146 -10.72 8.58 -11.24
C LEU A 146 -11.38 7.37 -10.58
N VAL A 147 -10.74 6.85 -9.52
CA VAL A 147 -11.32 5.90 -8.57
C VAL A 147 -11.47 6.62 -7.23
N ARG A 148 -12.71 6.99 -6.86
CA ARG A 148 -12.98 7.82 -5.66
C ARG A 148 -13.73 7.11 -4.53
N GLY A 149 -13.96 5.84 -4.67
CA GLY A 149 -14.66 5.02 -3.68
C GLY A 149 -15.42 3.91 -4.39
N VAL A 150 -14.81 2.75 -4.42
CA VAL A 150 -15.38 1.53 -4.98
C VAL A 150 -15.16 0.39 -4.00
N ILE A 151 -16.00 -0.63 -4.10
CA ILE A 151 -15.81 -1.88 -3.37
C ILE A 151 -15.38 -2.92 -4.39
N LEU A 152 -14.23 -3.53 -4.13
CA LEU A 152 -13.65 -4.57 -4.97
C LEU A 152 -13.67 -5.90 -4.23
N GLU A 153 -13.85 -6.97 -4.99
CA GLU A 153 -13.73 -8.34 -4.51
C GLU A 153 -12.25 -8.72 -4.39
N GLY A 154 -11.78 -8.85 -3.14
CA GLY A 154 -10.50 -9.46 -2.81
C GLY A 154 -10.67 -10.95 -2.59
N GLN A 155 -9.69 -11.72 -3.03
CA GLN A 155 -9.53 -13.15 -2.73
C GLN A 155 -8.39 -13.29 -1.74
N ILE A 156 -8.68 -13.85 -0.57
CA ILE A 156 -7.71 -14.01 0.52
C ILE A 156 -7.21 -15.46 0.56
N ASP A 157 -5.91 -15.61 0.72
CA ASP A 157 -5.30 -16.89 1.06
C ASP A 157 -5.43 -17.15 2.56
N ALA A 158 -6.38 -18.00 2.96
CA ALA A 158 -6.62 -18.35 4.35
C ALA A 158 -5.48 -19.20 4.98
N THR A 159 -4.56 -19.71 4.18
CA THR A 159 -3.38 -20.47 4.66
C THR A 159 -2.22 -19.55 5.02
N HIS A 160 -2.19 -18.33 4.48
CA HIS A 160 -1.20 -17.31 4.79
C HIS A 160 -1.45 -16.71 6.19
N PRO A 161 -0.43 -16.36 7.00
CA PRO A 161 -0.62 -15.79 8.35
C PRO A 161 -1.58 -14.59 8.39
N LEU A 162 -1.56 -13.71 7.40
CA LEU A 162 -2.50 -12.58 7.30
C LEU A 162 -3.96 -13.02 7.03
N GLY A 163 -4.16 -14.24 6.53
CA GLY A 163 -5.47 -14.83 6.27
C GLY A 163 -6.02 -15.66 7.44
N TYR A 164 -5.29 -15.83 8.52
CA TYR A 164 -5.74 -16.68 9.63
C TYR A 164 -7.05 -16.20 10.25
N GLY A 165 -7.97 -17.16 10.44
CA GLY A 165 -9.28 -16.90 11.02
C GLY A 165 -10.30 -16.22 10.09
N PHE A 166 -10.00 -16.05 8.83
CA PHE A 166 -11.02 -15.77 7.82
C PHE A 166 -11.71 -17.09 7.46
N THR A 167 -13.03 -17.07 7.39
CA THR A 167 -13.89 -18.21 7.03
C THR A 167 -14.27 -18.21 5.56
N ASP A 168 -14.29 -17.03 4.97
CA ASP A 168 -14.63 -16.82 3.57
C ASP A 168 -13.38 -16.39 2.81
N GLU A 169 -13.21 -16.94 1.62
CA GLU A 169 -12.10 -16.57 0.73
C GLU A 169 -12.32 -15.22 0.02
N VAL A 170 -13.58 -14.73 0.04
CA VAL A 170 -13.97 -13.46 -0.57
C VAL A 170 -13.99 -12.36 0.49
N LEU A 171 -13.28 -11.27 0.21
CA LEU A 171 -13.16 -10.13 1.09
C LEU A 171 -13.48 -8.83 0.35
N PRO A 172 -14.61 -8.15 0.67
CA PRO A 172 -14.90 -6.84 0.10
C PRO A 172 -13.88 -5.80 0.57
N MET A 173 -13.14 -5.22 -0.39
CA MET A 173 -12.09 -4.23 -0.14
C MET A 173 -12.56 -2.84 -0.56
N PHE A 174 -12.40 -1.84 0.31
CA PHE A 174 -12.73 -0.45 -0.02
C PHE A 174 -11.51 0.26 -0.62
N ARG A 175 -11.68 0.85 -1.81
CA ARG A 175 -10.61 1.45 -2.57
C ARG A 175 -10.89 2.90 -2.99
N ARG A 176 -9.87 3.77 -2.89
CA ARG A 176 -9.93 5.20 -3.23
C ARG A 176 -8.89 5.65 -4.25
N SER A 177 -8.09 4.75 -4.80
CA SER A 177 -7.02 5.11 -5.74
C SER A 177 -7.06 4.28 -7.01
N ALA A 178 -6.54 4.83 -8.10
CA ALA A 178 -6.39 4.16 -9.39
C ALA A 178 -5.00 3.49 -9.56
N ASN A 179 -4.24 3.35 -8.48
CA ASN A 179 -2.97 2.63 -8.50
C ASN A 179 -3.23 1.15 -8.26
N PHE A 180 -2.61 0.26 -9.01
CA PHE A 180 -2.76 -1.19 -8.89
C PHE A 180 -1.39 -1.85 -8.84
N MET A 181 -1.10 -2.60 -7.77
CA MET A 181 0.12 -3.37 -7.65
C MET A 181 0.04 -4.64 -8.48
N ALA A 182 1.08 -4.96 -9.24
CA ALA A 182 1.23 -6.31 -9.74
C ALA A 182 1.42 -7.26 -8.55
N ARG A 183 0.95 -8.51 -8.69
CA ARG A 183 1.26 -9.54 -7.70
C ARG A 183 2.77 -9.75 -7.62
N SER A 184 3.27 -10.16 -6.46
CA SER A 184 4.66 -10.55 -6.29
C SER A 184 5.02 -11.73 -7.19
N GLU A 185 6.27 -11.79 -7.62
CA GLU A 185 6.83 -12.98 -8.32
C GLU A 185 6.94 -14.18 -7.36
N ASN A 186 7.09 -13.91 -6.06
CA ASN A 186 7.03 -14.94 -5.04
C ASN A 186 5.55 -15.33 -4.80
N ALA A 187 5.21 -16.57 -5.09
CA ALA A 187 3.84 -17.10 -4.99
C ALA A 187 3.23 -17.00 -3.58
N TYR A 188 4.06 -16.92 -2.55
CA TYR A 188 3.63 -16.87 -1.14
C TYR A 188 3.48 -15.45 -0.59
N SER A 189 3.88 -14.43 -1.35
CA SER A 189 3.97 -13.05 -0.89
C SER A 189 2.72 -12.19 -1.18
N THR A 190 1.67 -12.77 -1.76
CA THR A 190 0.47 -11.99 -2.11
C THR A 190 -0.79 -12.58 -1.48
N PRO A 191 -1.01 -12.35 -0.18
CA PRO A 191 -2.13 -12.96 0.55
C PRO A 191 -3.51 -12.45 0.13
N VAL A 192 -3.62 -11.27 -0.50
CA VAL A 192 -4.89 -10.74 -1.02
C VAL A 192 -4.72 -10.26 -2.45
N LEU A 193 -5.43 -10.91 -3.37
CA LEU A 193 -5.54 -10.55 -4.78
C LEU A 193 -6.96 -10.08 -5.09
N TYR A 194 -7.12 -9.19 -6.06
CA TYR A 194 -8.44 -8.92 -6.62
C TYR A 194 -8.86 -10.03 -7.59
N SER A 195 -10.15 -10.36 -7.61
CA SER A 195 -10.71 -11.35 -8.53
C SER A 195 -10.58 -10.92 -10.00
N ALA A 196 -10.91 -11.80 -10.91
CA ALA A 196 -10.90 -11.51 -12.35
C ALA A 196 -11.90 -10.40 -12.75
N THR A 197 -13.01 -10.28 -12.02
CA THR A 197 -14.06 -9.26 -12.21
C THR A 197 -14.32 -8.55 -10.87
N PRO A 198 -13.40 -7.70 -10.39
CA PRO A 198 -13.37 -7.33 -9.00
C PRO A 198 -14.42 -6.30 -8.57
N LEU A 199 -15.05 -5.57 -9.49
CA LEU A 199 -15.95 -4.48 -9.13
C LEU A 199 -17.27 -5.01 -8.55
N LEU A 200 -17.46 -4.85 -7.23
CA LEU A 200 -18.70 -5.19 -6.53
C LEU A 200 -19.67 -4.01 -6.45
N SER A 201 -19.14 -2.78 -6.25
CA SER A 201 -19.97 -1.58 -6.12
C SER A 201 -19.18 -0.31 -6.43
N GLY A 202 -19.88 0.72 -6.87
CA GLY A 202 -19.30 1.99 -7.27
C GLY A 202 -19.02 2.07 -8.76
N TYR A 203 -18.32 3.13 -9.18
CA TYR A 203 -17.94 3.36 -10.57
C TYR A 203 -16.44 3.21 -10.77
N MET A 204 -16.06 2.44 -11.78
CA MET A 204 -14.69 2.30 -12.25
C MET A 204 -14.69 2.14 -13.77
N SER A 205 -13.83 2.86 -14.48
CA SER A 205 -13.69 2.71 -15.93
C SER A 205 -13.26 1.30 -16.32
N ALA A 206 -13.57 0.87 -17.54
CA ALA A 206 -13.16 -0.46 -18.03
C ALA A 206 -11.63 -0.64 -17.98
N GLU A 207 -10.88 0.42 -18.26
CA GLU A 207 -9.41 0.45 -18.18
C GLU A 207 -8.93 0.17 -16.74
N ASN A 208 -9.49 0.86 -15.75
CA ASN A 208 -9.16 0.63 -14.35
C ASN A 208 -9.61 -0.76 -13.86
N GLN A 209 -10.75 -1.28 -14.35
CA GLN A 209 -11.18 -2.65 -14.03
C GLN A 209 -10.19 -3.68 -14.59
N ALA A 210 -9.67 -3.47 -15.81
CA ALA A 210 -8.66 -4.34 -16.39
C ALA A 210 -7.33 -4.30 -15.60
N LEU A 211 -6.93 -3.13 -15.08
CA LEU A 211 -5.78 -3.01 -14.20
C LEU A 211 -6.00 -3.66 -12.83
N ALA A 212 -7.22 -3.57 -12.29
CA ALA A 212 -7.56 -4.16 -11.02
C ALA A 212 -7.60 -5.70 -11.08
N SER A 213 -8.08 -6.26 -12.19
CA SER A 213 -8.23 -7.71 -12.37
C SER A 213 -6.94 -8.47 -12.09
N GLY A 214 -6.93 -9.34 -11.06
CA GLY A 214 -5.76 -10.11 -10.65
C GLY A 214 -4.58 -9.29 -10.12
N SER A 215 -4.77 -8.02 -9.77
CA SER A 215 -3.77 -7.20 -9.10
C SER A 215 -3.76 -7.46 -7.59
N ALA A 216 -2.68 -7.07 -6.91
CA ALA A 216 -2.53 -7.26 -5.48
C ALA A 216 -3.18 -6.10 -4.70
N SER A 217 -3.93 -6.44 -3.64
CA SER A 217 -4.34 -5.50 -2.59
C SER A 217 -3.32 -5.48 -1.45
N LEU A 218 -2.75 -6.64 -1.14
CA LEU A 218 -1.78 -6.81 -0.06
C LEU A 218 -0.60 -7.64 -0.55
N ILE A 219 0.62 -7.17 -0.24
CA ILE A 219 1.86 -7.91 -0.51
C ILE A 219 2.66 -7.97 0.79
N VAL A 220 3.34 -9.08 1.02
CA VAL A 220 4.32 -9.27 2.10
C VAL A 220 5.69 -9.48 1.46
N ASP A 221 6.60 -8.54 1.70
CA ASP A 221 7.99 -8.60 1.25
C ASP A 221 8.87 -9.00 2.45
N ALA A 222 9.23 -10.29 2.52
CA ALA A 222 10.10 -10.81 3.58
C ALA A 222 11.53 -10.28 3.39
N ARG A 223 12.12 -9.72 4.45
CA ARG A 223 13.47 -9.13 4.43
C ARG A 223 14.22 -9.43 5.71
N GLY A 224 15.35 -10.13 5.58
CA GLY A 224 16.13 -10.56 6.75
C GLY A 224 15.33 -11.50 7.63
N LYS A 225 15.04 -11.07 8.86
CA LYS A 225 14.20 -11.80 9.82
C LYS A 225 12.81 -11.20 10.01
N GLY A 226 12.45 -10.20 9.24
CA GLY A 226 11.17 -9.50 9.34
C GLY A 226 10.52 -9.30 8.00
N ALA A 227 9.54 -8.42 7.91
CA ALA A 227 8.78 -8.20 6.71
C ALA A 227 8.31 -6.76 6.53
N VAL A 228 8.15 -6.35 5.27
CA VAL A 228 7.42 -5.16 4.87
C VAL A 228 6.05 -5.59 4.34
N VAL A 229 4.98 -5.15 4.98
CA VAL A 229 3.60 -5.41 4.54
C VAL A 229 3.08 -4.21 3.78
N LEU A 230 2.83 -4.38 2.50
CA LEU A 230 2.33 -3.35 1.58
C LEU A 230 0.82 -3.46 1.48
N ALA A 231 0.09 -2.62 2.21
CA ALA A 231 -1.36 -2.55 2.19
C ALA A 231 -1.82 -1.40 1.28
N LEU A 232 -2.25 -1.72 0.06
CA LEU A 232 -2.65 -0.70 -0.90
C LEU A 232 -3.98 -0.03 -0.51
N ASP A 233 -4.87 -0.77 0.12
CA ASP A 233 -6.18 -0.31 0.58
C ASP A 233 -6.17 0.10 2.05
N ALA A 234 -7.08 1.00 2.43
CA ALA A 234 -7.31 1.36 3.82
C ALA A 234 -8.13 0.26 4.52
N VAL A 235 -7.43 -0.73 5.10
CA VAL A 235 -8.07 -1.89 5.75
C VAL A 235 -8.91 -1.52 6.97
N THR A 236 -8.73 -0.32 7.51
CA THR A 236 -9.45 0.21 8.69
C THR A 236 -10.45 1.31 8.32
N PHE A 237 -10.82 1.44 7.06
CA PHE A 237 -11.57 2.58 6.51
C PHE A 237 -12.69 3.08 7.43
N ARG A 238 -12.60 4.34 7.82
CA ARG A 238 -13.51 5.08 8.72
C ARG A 238 -13.88 4.32 9.99
N ALA A 239 -13.02 3.43 10.47
CA ALA A 239 -13.22 2.61 11.66
C ALA A 239 -14.51 1.74 11.66
N PHE A 240 -15.30 1.71 10.58
CA PHE A 240 -16.49 0.87 10.49
C PHE A 240 -16.39 -0.28 9.46
N TRP A 241 -15.37 -0.29 8.60
CA TRP A 241 -15.15 -1.36 7.62
C TRP A 241 -14.55 -2.59 8.31
N TRP A 242 -15.40 -3.37 8.96
CA TRP A 242 -15.00 -4.43 9.89
C TRP A 242 -14.27 -5.60 9.23
N GLY A 243 -14.68 -5.99 8.02
CA GLY A 243 -14.20 -7.22 7.38
C GLY A 243 -12.69 -7.25 7.15
N THR A 244 -12.08 -6.10 6.83
CA THR A 244 -10.67 -6.03 6.48
C THR A 244 -9.73 -5.73 7.66
N GLN A 245 -10.27 -5.29 8.81
CA GLN A 245 -9.46 -4.91 9.98
C GLN A 245 -8.60 -6.06 10.52
N LYS A 246 -9.09 -7.30 10.36
CA LYS A 246 -8.36 -8.50 10.77
C LYS A 246 -7.02 -8.65 10.03
N LEU A 247 -6.86 -8.14 8.80
CA LEU A 247 -5.59 -8.16 8.07
C LEU A 247 -4.48 -7.44 8.84
N LEU A 248 -4.78 -6.23 9.36
CA LEU A 248 -3.83 -5.49 10.19
C LEU A 248 -3.58 -6.22 11.52
N LEU A 249 -4.64 -6.70 12.19
CA LEU A 249 -4.48 -7.44 13.44
C LEU A 249 -3.64 -8.70 13.26
N ASN A 250 -3.85 -9.44 12.17
CA ASN A 250 -3.05 -10.61 11.85
C ASN A 250 -1.58 -10.25 11.61
N ALA A 251 -1.30 -9.13 10.93
CA ALA A 251 0.07 -8.64 10.76
C ALA A 251 0.73 -8.35 12.12
N LEU A 252 -0.03 -7.82 13.09
CA LEU A 252 0.50 -7.50 14.42
C LEU A 252 0.71 -8.77 15.28
N PHE A 253 -0.20 -9.75 15.22
CA PHE A 253 -0.12 -10.94 16.06
C PHE A 253 0.69 -12.07 15.46
N PHE A 254 0.74 -12.18 14.14
CA PHE A 254 1.43 -13.25 13.42
C PHE A 254 2.62 -12.74 12.60
N GLY A 255 3.08 -11.51 12.86
CA GLY A 255 4.20 -10.90 12.14
C GLY A 255 5.48 -11.73 12.17
N GLU A 256 5.74 -12.46 13.25
CA GLU A 256 6.87 -13.40 13.39
C GLU A 256 6.84 -14.57 12.38
N LEU A 257 5.71 -14.81 11.73
CA LEU A 257 5.53 -15.88 10.74
C LEU A 257 5.67 -15.37 9.29
N LEU A 258 6.00 -14.10 9.10
CA LEU A 258 6.09 -13.46 7.77
C LEU A 258 7.51 -13.48 7.18
N GLU A 259 8.42 -14.31 7.75
CA GLU A 259 9.81 -14.46 7.30
C GLU A 259 9.93 -15.11 5.91
#